data_cbdc818b470826087f03404dd1064b43
#
_entry.id   cbdc818b470826087f03404dd1064b43
#
_cell.length_a   1.000
_cell.length_b   1.000
_cell.length_c   1.000
_cell.angle_alpha   90.00
_cell.angle_beta   90.00
_cell.angle_gamma   90.00
#
_symmetry.space_group_name_H-M   'P 1'
#
loop_
_entity.id
_entity.type
_entity.pdbx_description
1 polymer ?
#
loop_
_entity_poly.entity_id
_entity_poly.type
_entity_poly.pdbx_seq_one_letter_code
_entity_poly.pdbx_strand_id
1 'polypeptide(L)'
;MRKLGTIDLEILQLAVNQNGTFNETHLENSKLKRHGVGKILDTLASLKDRKFISMNDNGSFTITELAKEILWSSKIPIWAKILRLLQIKSCDLQQIIETINSSEEKIFNELEQLRKNQLVLMSPQRQDEKLIKVYEILPEGIEVIDKTETQGFENINFGKNEPEGEIIGTIDEIINEIQKLSCSDNEKNNIIKKLVLLKNKLEI
;
A
#
# COMPACT_ATOMS: atom_id res chain seq x y z
N MET A 1 -4.82 10.22 -14.48
CA MET A 1 -6.08 10.36 -13.70
C MET A 1 -5.82 11.25 -12.50
N ARG A 2 -6.70 12.20 -12.14
CA ARG A 2 -6.49 13.05 -10.95
C ARG A 2 -6.59 12.17 -9.69
N LYS A 3 -5.58 12.21 -8.80
CA LYS A 3 -5.57 11.44 -7.55
C LYS A 3 -6.82 11.78 -6.70
N LEU A 4 -7.32 10.79 -5.97
CA LEU A 4 -8.39 10.99 -4.99
C LEU A 4 -7.84 11.74 -3.78
N GLY A 5 -8.56 12.75 -3.31
CA GLY A 5 -8.24 13.43 -2.06
C GLY A 5 -8.81 12.71 -0.84
N THR A 6 -8.42 13.17 0.35
CA THR A 6 -8.90 12.59 1.62
C THR A 6 -10.43 12.63 1.73
N ILE A 7 -11.07 13.75 1.36
CA ILE A 7 -12.54 13.89 1.43
C ILE A 7 -13.23 13.00 0.39
N ASP A 8 -12.64 12.87 -0.82
CA ASP A 8 -13.13 11.94 -1.84
C ASP A 8 -13.24 10.53 -1.26
N LEU A 9 -12.17 10.04 -0.60
CA LEU A 9 -12.14 8.72 0.02
C LEU A 9 -13.13 8.58 1.18
N GLU A 10 -13.26 9.58 2.03
CA GLU A 10 -14.21 9.55 3.15
C GLU A 10 -15.66 9.44 2.65
N ILE A 11 -16.00 10.13 1.55
CA ILE A 11 -17.33 10.02 0.92
C ILE A 11 -17.52 8.63 0.29
N LEU A 12 -16.54 8.14 -0.45
CA LEU A 12 -16.63 6.81 -1.07
C LEU A 12 -16.71 5.69 -0.01
N GLN A 13 -15.97 5.83 1.09
CA GLN A 13 -16.05 4.88 2.21
C GLN A 13 -17.41 4.94 2.90
N LEU A 14 -17.99 6.13 3.10
CA LEU A 14 -19.36 6.25 3.60
C LEU A 14 -20.32 5.48 2.70
N ALA A 15 -20.20 5.65 1.37
CA ALA A 15 -21.03 4.91 0.42
C ALA A 15 -20.88 3.39 0.54
N VAL A 16 -19.64 2.88 0.68
CA VAL A 16 -19.38 1.44 0.88
C VAL A 16 -20.04 0.94 2.16
N ASN A 17 -19.90 1.68 3.27
CA ASN A 17 -20.48 1.33 4.56
C ASN A 17 -22.02 1.36 4.56
N GLN A 18 -22.63 2.13 3.65
CA GLN A 18 -24.07 2.22 3.44
C GLN A 18 -24.57 1.33 2.27
N ASN A 19 -23.92 0.20 2.06
CA ASN A 19 -24.27 -0.76 1.00
C ASN A 19 -24.28 -0.16 -0.42
N GLY A 20 -23.46 0.83 -0.66
CA GLY A 20 -23.27 1.43 -1.99
C GLY A 20 -24.12 2.67 -2.27
N THR A 21 -25.09 3.03 -1.40
CA THR A 21 -25.97 4.18 -1.62
C THR A 21 -26.05 5.04 -0.36
N PHE A 22 -25.93 6.35 -0.51
CA PHE A 22 -25.98 7.29 0.62
C PHE A 22 -26.77 8.55 0.23
N ASN A 23 -27.19 9.33 1.23
CA ASN A 23 -27.96 10.56 1.08
C ASN A 23 -27.44 11.63 2.06
N GLU A 24 -28.11 12.79 2.07
CA GLU A 24 -27.78 13.93 2.92
C GLU A 24 -27.76 13.53 4.42
N THR A 25 -28.76 12.77 4.90
CA THR A 25 -28.82 12.33 6.29
C THR A 25 -27.58 11.50 6.70
N HIS A 26 -27.09 10.65 5.81
CA HIS A 26 -25.87 9.89 6.06
C HIS A 26 -24.63 10.79 6.13
N LEU A 27 -24.55 11.83 5.29
CA LEU A 27 -23.46 12.82 5.31
C LEU A 27 -23.47 13.64 6.62
N GLU A 28 -24.65 14.12 7.03
CA GLU A 28 -24.82 14.91 8.26
C GLU A 28 -24.46 14.12 9.53
N ASN A 29 -24.75 12.82 9.56
CA ASN A 29 -24.45 11.93 10.67
C ASN A 29 -23.03 11.36 10.64
N SER A 30 -22.23 11.69 9.62
CA SER A 30 -20.87 11.22 9.48
C SER A 30 -19.83 12.21 10.00
N LYS A 31 -18.57 11.74 10.08
CA LYS A 31 -17.39 12.59 10.38
C LYS A 31 -17.17 13.68 9.31
N LEU A 32 -17.78 13.56 8.13
CA LEU A 32 -17.67 14.54 7.02
C LEU A 32 -18.21 15.91 7.39
N LYS A 33 -19.15 16.01 8.34
CA LYS A 33 -19.73 17.28 8.83
C LYS A 33 -18.65 18.31 9.20
N ARG A 34 -17.48 17.88 9.67
CA ARG A 34 -16.34 18.73 10.03
C ARG A 34 -15.79 19.56 8.87
N HIS A 35 -16.01 19.14 7.62
CA HIS A 35 -15.46 19.80 6.43
C HIS A 35 -16.31 20.97 5.92
N GLY A 36 -17.53 21.12 6.45
CA GLY A 36 -18.49 22.13 6.01
C GLY A 36 -19.24 21.71 4.72
N VAL A 37 -20.49 22.19 4.62
CA VAL A 37 -21.42 21.78 3.54
C VAL A 37 -20.89 22.15 2.15
N GLY A 38 -20.35 23.35 1.97
CA GLY A 38 -19.82 23.80 0.66
C GLY A 38 -18.75 22.84 0.12
N LYS A 39 -17.76 22.48 0.96
CA LYS A 39 -16.68 21.58 0.55
C LYS A 39 -17.15 20.16 0.25
N ILE A 40 -18.17 19.68 0.96
CA ILE A 40 -18.79 18.38 0.69
C ILE A 40 -19.50 18.42 -0.67
N LEU A 41 -20.29 19.47 -0.96
CA LEU A 41 -20.98 19.62 -2.23
C LEU A 41 -20.03 19.71 -3.41
N ASP A 42 -18.95 20.50 -3.30
CA ASP A 42 -17.91 20.59 -4.34
C ASP A 42 -17.25 19.23 -4.59
N THR A 43 -17.01 18.47 -3.52
CA THR A 43 -16.43 17.12 -3.62
C THR A 43 -17.40 16.13 -4.28
N LEU A 44 -18.69 16.18 -3.92
CA LEU A 44 -19.73 15.36 -4.57
C LEU A 44 -19.85 15.67 -6.06
N ALA A 45 -19.86 16.96 -6.43
CA ALA A 45 -19.86 17.36 -7.84
C ALA A 45 -18.63 16.81 -8.57
N SER A 46 -17.44 16.96 -8.01
CA SER A 46 -16.20 16.42 -8.56
C SER A 46 -16.22 14.89 -8.70
N LEU A 47 -16.71 14.17 -7.71
CA LEU A 47 -16.82 12.70 -7.77
C LEU A 47 -17.82 12.26 -8.84
N LYS A 48 -18.94 12.96 -9.00
CA LYS A 48 -19.94 12.72 -10.05
C LYS A 48 -19.35 12.96 -11.44
N ASP A 49 -18.68 14.09 -11.66
CA ASP A 49 -18.04 14.40 -12.95
C ASP A 49 -16.96 13.37 -13.33
N ARG A 50 -16.27 12.84 -12.34
CA ARG A 50 -15.26 11.78 -12.49
C ARG A 50 -15.86 10.36 -12.56
N LYS A 51 -17.19 10.25 -12.53
CA LYS A 51 -17.94 9.00 -12.58
C LYS A 51 -17.66 8.01 -11.43
N PHE A 52 -17.27 8.49 -10.28
CA PHE A 52 -17.11 7.68 -9.06
C PHE A 52 -18.43 7.48 -8.32
N ILE A 53 -19.34 8.43 -8.43
CA ILE A 53 -20.71 8.33 -7.93
C ILE A 53 -21.70 8.73 -9.02
N SER A 54 -22.91 8.21 -8.94
CA SER A 54 -24.09 8.63 -9.71
C SER A 54 -25.14 9.20 -8.78
N MET A 55 -25.88 10.20 -9.23
CA MET A 55 -27.02 10.77 -8.51
C MET A 55 -28.30 10.09 -9.01
N ASN A 56 -29.13 9.64 -8.08
CA ASN A 56 -30.42 9.01 -8.35
C ASN A 56 -31.55 10.08 -8.37
N ASP A 57 -32.71 9.73 -8.93
CA ASP A 57 -33.85 10.63 -9.06
C ASP A 57 -34.42 11.10 -7.69
N ASN A 58 -34.21 10.30 -6.64
CA ASN A 58 -34.62 10.64 -5.27
C ASN A 58 -33.59 11.49 -4.50
N GLY A 59 -32.56 12.02 -5.17
CA GLY A 59 -31.52 12.85 -4.57
C GLY A 59 -30.44 12.07 -3.79
N SER A 60 -30.50 10.73 -3.73
CA SER A 60 -29.44 9.92 -3.17
C SER A 60 -28.29 9.73 -4.17
N PHE A 61 -27.13 9.31 -3.66
CA PHE A 61 -25.94 9.00 -4.45
C PHE A 61 -25.61 7.52 -4.37
N THR A 62 -25.21 6.93 -5.48
CA THR A 62 -24.73 5.53 -5.56
C THR A 62 -23.28 5.49 -6.00
N ILE A 63 -22.46 4.71 -5.31
CA ILE A 63 -21.08 4.44 -5.71
C ILE A 63 -21.04 3.59 -6.98
N THR A 64 -20.21 3.95 -7.94
CA THR A 64 -20.03 3.19 -9.18
C THR A 64 -19.07 2.02 -9.01
N GLU A 65 -19.10 1.05 -9.91
CA GLU A 65 -18.13 -0.06 -9.93
C GLU A 65 -16.69 0.46 -10.10
N LEU A 66 -16.48 1.50 -10.92
CA LEU A 66 -15.17 2.14 -11.06
C LEU A 66 -14.61 2.60 -9.72
N ALA A 67 -15.44 3.19 -8.85
CA ALA A 67 -15.01 3.63 -7.53
C ALA A 67 -14.71 2.44 -6.60
N LYS A 68 -15.52 1.39 -6.65
CA LYS A 68 -15.31 0.18 -5.85
C LYS A 68 -14.00 -0.53 -6.20
N GLU A 69 -13.60 -0.50 -7.45
CA GLU A 69 -12.36 -1.12 -7.92
C GLU A 69 -11.09 -0.48 -7.38
N ILE A 70 -11.15 0.72 -6.82
CA ILE A 70 -9.94 1.43 -6.33
C ILE A 70 -9.36 0.80 -5.06
N LEU A 71 -10.19 0.62 -4.02
CA LEU A 71 -9.74 0.12 -2.72
C LEU A 71 -10.55 -1.07 -2.20
N TRP A 72 -11.78 -1.27 -2.72
CA TRP A 72 -12.73 -2.21 -2.13
C TRP A 72 -12.99 -3.44 -2.99
N SER A 73 -12.41 -3.53 -4.20
CA SER A 73 -12.50 -4.74 -5.02
C SER A 73 -11.77 -5.92 -4.34
N SER A 74 -12.42 -7.09 -4.35
CA SER A 74 -11.79 -8.32 -3.86
C SER A 74 -10.63 -8.80 -4.74
N LYS A 75 -10.54 -8.31 -5.98
CA LYS A 75 -9.47 -8.65 -6.93
C LYS A 75 -8.14 -7.96 -6.62
N ILE A 76 -8.18 -6.85 -5.87
CA ILE A 76 -6.98 -6.10 -5.51
C ILE A 76 -6.44 -6.68 -4.19
N PRO A 77 -5.16 -7.10 -4.15
CA PRO A 77 -4.56 -7.63 -2.94
C PRO A 77 -4.46 -6.55 -1.84
N ILE A 78 -4.49 -6.97 -0.59
CA ILE A 78 -4.54 -6.04 0.57
C ILE A 78 -3.34 -5.11 0.58
N TRP A 79 -2.14 -5.61 0.31
CA TRP A 79 -0.94 -4.79 0.24
C TRP A 79 -1.05 -3.62 -0.73
N ALA A 80 -1.65 -3.85 -1.91
CA ALA A 80 -1.82 -2.80 -2.92
C ALA A 80 -2.86 -1.76 -2.49
N LYS A 81 -3.91 -2.19 -1.79
CA LYS A 81 -4.90 -1.28 -1.20
C LYS A 81 -4.25 -0.39 -0.14
N ILE A 82 -3.40 -0.96 0.72
CA ILE A 82 -2.65 -0.23 1.74
C ILE A 82 -1.76 0.82 1.08
N LEU A 83 -0.93 0.44 0.11
CA LEU A 83 -0.04 1.38 -0.58
C LEU A 83 -0.83 2.49 -1.28
N ARG A 84 -1.94 2.18 -1.97
CA ARG A 84 -2.80 3.20 -2.60
C ARG A 84 -3.43 4.16 -1.59
N LEU A 85 -3.87 3.65 -0.44
CA LEU A 85 -4.39 4.50 0.63
C LEU A 85 -3.30 5.42 1.18
N LEU A 86 -2.11 4.88 1.44
CA LEU A 86 -0.97 5.65 1.97
C LEU A 86 -0.38 6.65 0.95
N GLN A 87 -0.59 6.47 -0.36
CA GLN A 87 -0.29 7.51 -1.35
C GLN A 87 -1.14 8.78 -1.18
N ILE A 88 -2.32 8.64 -0.57
CA ILE A 88 -3.26 9.76 -0.40
C ILE A 88 -2.96 10.50 0.89
N LYS A 89 -2.78 9.75 1.98
CA LYS A 89 -2.45 10.30 3.32
C LYS A 89 -1.78 9.24 4.18
N SER A 90 -0.98 9.70 5.14
CA SER A 90 -0.49 8.88 6.24
C SER A 90 -1.68 8.45 7.12
N CYS A 91 -1.68 7.20 7.57
CA CYS A 91 -2.77 6.62 8.34
C CYS A 91 -2.24 5.85 9.54
N ASP A 92 -2.98 5.85 10.65
CA ASP A 92 -2.80 4.88 11.72
C ASP A 92 -3.44 3.53 11.37
N LEU A 93 -3.16 2.49 12.14
CA LEU A 93 -3.68 1.14 11.92
C LEU A 93 -5.21 1.11 11.86
N GLN A 94 -5.87 1.80 12.78
CA GLN A 94 -7.33 1.82 12.86
C GLN A 94 -7.97 2.47 11.61
N GLN A 95 -7.40 3.57 11.13
CA GLN A 95 -7.83 4.24 9.91
C GLN A 95 -7.69 3.33 8.67
N ILE A 96 -6.61 2.54 8.61
CA ILE A 96 -6.39 1.58 7.50
C ILE A 96 -7.43 0.47 7.55
N ILE A 97 -7.69 -0.11 8.74
CA ILE A 97 -8.70 -1.17 8.94
C ILE A 97 -10.08 -0.67 8.51
N GLU A 98 -10.51 0.50 9.02
CA GLU A 98 -11.80 1.10 8.73
C GLU A 98 -11.97 1.41 7.24
N THR A 99 -10.91 1.93 6.58
CA THR A 99 -10.98 2.32 5.16
C THR A 99 -10.99 1.11 4.22
N ILE A 100 -10.13 0.12 4.47
CA ILE A 100 -10.02 -1.07 3.60
C ILE A 100 -11.11 -2.09 3.91
N ASN A 101 -11.74 -2.02 5.09
CA ASN A 101 -12.77 -2.93 5.55
C ASN A 101 -12.29 -4.40 5.57
N SER A 102 -11.17 -4.63 6.25
CA SER A 102 -10.56 -5.95 6.40
C SER A 102 -10.20 -6.23 7.86
N SER A 103 -9.92 -7.49 8.21
CA SER A 103 -9.57 -7.84 9.60
C SER A 103 -8.22 -7.22 10.02
N GLU A 104 -8.12 -6.84 11.30
CA GLU A 104 -6.92 -6.26 11.89
C GLU A 104 -5.68 -7.14 11.67
N GLU A 105 -5.81 -8.45 11.89
CA GLU A 105 -4.73 -9.41 11.72
C GLU A 105 -4.17 -9.41 10.29
N LYS A 106 -5.05 -9.40 9.27
CA LYS A 106 -4.62 -9.36 7.87
C LYS A 106 -3.92 -8.04 7.53
N ILE A 107 -4.49 -6.92 7.95
CA ILE A 107 -3.90 -5.59 7.72
C ILE A 107 -2.53 -5.50 8.41
N PHE A 108 -2.44 -5.94 9.68
CA PHE A 108 -1.20 -5.90 10.43
C PHE A 108 -0.09 -6.75 9.77
N ASN A 109 -0.41 -7.97 9.37
CA ASN A 109 0.54 -8.86 8.70
C ASN A 109 1.06 -8.25 7.39
N GLU A 110 0.18 -7.67 6.57
CA GLU A 110 0.59 -7.00 5.34
C GLU A 110 1.44 -5.75 5.61
N LEU A 111 1.10 -4.93 6.61
CA LEU A 111 1.91 -3.77 7.00
C LEU A 111 3.31 -4.18 7.44
N GLU A 112 3.45 -5.26 8.22
CA GLU A 112 4.77 -5.75 8.64
C GLU A 112 5.57 -6.28 7.44
N GLN A 113 4.92 -6.93 6.48
CA GLN A 113 5.57 -7.33 5.22
C GLN A 113 6.03 -6.10 4.41
N LEU A 114 5.18 -5.10 4.24
CA LEU A 114 5.52 -3.86 3.53
C LEU A 114 6.65 -3.10 4.21
N ARG A 115 6.70 -3.09 5.56
CA ARG A 115 7.79 -2.48 6.33
C ARG A 115 9.11 -3.23 6.15
N LYS A 116 9.11 -4.56 6.24
CA LYS A 116 10.29 -5.39 6.00
C LYS A 116 10.87 -5.17 4.60
N ASN A 117 10.01 -4.98 3.61
CA ASN A 117 10.41 -4.68 2.23
C ASN A 117 10.70 -3.19 1.98
N GLN A 118 10.77 -2.36 3.01
CA GLN A 118 11.08 -0.92 2.93
C GLN A 118 10.14 -0.13 2.00
N LEU A 119 8.88 -0.55 1.89
CA LEU A 119 7.86 0.12 1.08
C LEU A 119 7.03 1.10 1.92
N VAL A 120 7.00 0.88 3.23
CA VAL A 120 6.23 1.67 4.20
C VAL A 120 7.09 1.93 5.44
N LEU A 121 7.08 3.17 5.90
CA LEU A 121 7.67 3.60 7.16
C LEU A 121 6.59 3.65 8.24
N MET A 122 6.91 3.23 9.46
CA MET A 122 6.09 3.47 10.65
C MET A 122 6.79 4.47 11.54
N SER A 123 6.14 5.60 11.81
CA SER A 123 6.63 6.65 12.69
C SER A 123 5.71 6.87 13.89
N PRO A 124 6.25 7.09 15.10
CA PRO A 124 5.45 7.52 16.24
C PRO A 124 5.09 9.01 16.07
N GLN A 125 3.80 9.34 16.13
CA GLN A 125 3.31 10.71 16.12
C GLN A 125 2.51 11.01 17.39
N ARG A 126 2.58 12.24 17.89
CA ARG A 126 1.81 12.69 19.04
C ARG A 126 0.53 13.33 18.58
N GLN A 127 -0.60 12.75 18.96
CA GLN A 127 -1.93 13.29 18.70
C GLN A 127 -2.74 13.28 20.00
N ASP A 128 -3.31 14.44 20.39
CA ASP A 128 -4.13 14.61 21.58
C ASP A 128 -3.49 13.98 22.84
N GLU A 129 -2.21 14.27 23.08
CA GLU A 129 -1.37 13.76 24.18
C GLU A 129 -1.08 12.24 24.15
N LYS A 130 -1.59 11.51 23.16
CA LYS A 130 -1.29 10.08 22.96
C LYS A 130 -0.25 9.89 21.88
N LEU A 131 0.61 8.88 22.07
CA LEU A 131 1.54 8.44 21.04
C LEU A 131 0.83 7.41 20.16
N ILE A 132 0.64 7.74 18.90
CA ILE A 132 0.05 6.85 17.90
C ILE A 132 1.13 6.42 16.89
N LYS A 133 0.99 5.22 16.34
CA LYS A 133 1.83 4.73 15.24
C LYS A 133 1.17 5.09 13.92
N VAL A 134 1.85 5.87 13.10
CA VAL A 134 1.37 6.29 11.79
C VAL A 134 2.23 5.66 10.71
N TYR A 135 1.60 5.17 9.67
CA TYR A 135 2.23 4.54 8.52
C TYR A 135 2.26 5.50 7.34
N GLU A 136 3.38 5.55 6.64
CA GLU A 136 3.65 6.42 5.50
C GLU A 136 4.26 5.59 4.37
N ILE A 137 3.87 5.88 3.13
CA ILE A 137 4.47 5.21 1.96
C ILE A 137 5.85 5.81 1.68
N LEU A 138 6.81 4.93 1.39
CA LEU A 138 8.15 5.32 0.92
C LEU A 138 8.18 5.43 -0.61
N PRO A 139 9.20 6.12 -1.19
CA PRO A 139 9.35 6.22 -2.65
C PRO A 139 9.32 4.86 -3.36
N GLU A 140 9.95 3.85 -2.78
CA GLU A 140 9.97 2.48 -3.27
C GLU A 140 8.55 1.87 -3.32
N GLY A 141 7.72 2.16 -2.32
CA GLY A 141 6.32 1.76 -2.29
C GLY A 141 5.49 2.42 -3.39
N ILE A 142 5.80 3.69 -3.72
CA ILE A 142 5.16 4.39 -4.84
C ILE A 142 5.53 3.73 -6.17
N GLU A 143 6.81 3.42 -6.37
CA GLU A 143 7.27 2.74 -7.59
C GLU A 143 6.61 1.37 -7.76
N VAL A 144 6.51 0.60 -6.68
CA VAL A 144 5.86 -0.72 -6.70
C VAL A 144 4.40 -0.60 -7.11
N ILE A 145 3.63 0.30 -6.49
CA ILE A 145 2.22 0.44 -6.82
C ILE A 145 2.00 0.99 -8.24
N ASP A 146 2.86 1.88 -8.71
CA ASP A 146 2.79 2.41 -10.07
C ASP A 146 3.12 1.32 -11.12
N LYS A 147 4.05 0.40 -10.84
CA LYS A 147 4.34 -0.76 -11.69
C LYS A 147 3.14 -1.72 -11.83
N THR A 148 2.26 -1.80 -10.81
CA THR A 148 1.07 -2.65 -10.92
C THR A 148 0.12 -2.24 -12.03
N GLU A 149 0.11 -0.96 -12.43
CA GLU A 149 -0.76 -0.46 -13.51
C GLU A 149 -0.37 -1.03 -14.87
N THR A 150 0.91 -1.42 -15.05
CA THR A 150 1.43 -1.95 -16.32
C THR A 150 1.64 -3.47 -16.29
N GLN A 151 2.00 -4.03 -15.13
CA GLN A 151 2.42 -5.43 -15.00
C GLN A 151 1.37 -6.32 -14.31
N GLY A 152 0.33 -5.71 -13.70
CA GLY A 152 -0.63 -6.41 -12.84
C GLY A 152 -0.04 -6.75 -11.47
N PHE A 153 -0.90 -7.24 -10.57
CA PHE A 153 -0.52 -7.53 -9.18
C PHE A 153 0.23 -8.86 -9.01
N GLU A 154 0.05 -9.79 -9.94
CA GLU A 154 0.57 -11.17 -9.83
C GLU A 154 2.09 -11.27 -10.04
N ASN A 155 2.67 -10.28 -10.72
CA ASN A 155 4.09 -10.28 -11.06
C ASN A 155 4.97 -9.53 -10.04
N ILE A 156 4.37 -9.01 -8.97
CA ILE A 156 5.09 -8.28 -7.93
C ILE A 156 5.40 -9.21 -6.77
N ASN A 157 6.65 -9.64 -6.69
CA ASN A 157 7.17 -10.45 -5.60
C ASN A 157 7.91 -9.56 -4.60
N PHE A 158 7.37 -9.44 -3.37
CA PHE A 158 8.01 -8.72 -2.27
C PHE A 158 9.16 -9.50 -1.62
N GLY A 159 9.34 -10.77 -1.93
CA GLY A 159 10.31 -11.65 -1.28
C GLY A 159 11.72 -11.69 -1.89
N LYS A 160 12.02 -10.82 -2.88
CA LYS A 160 13.33 -10.86 -3.58
C LYS A 160 14.24 -9.66 -3.33
N ASN A 161 13.80 -8.65 -2.59
CA ASN A 161 14.62 -7.50 -2.21
C ASN A 161 14.90 -7.51 -0.69
N GLU A 162 15.20 -8.65 -0.10
CA GLU A 162 16.05 -8.63 1.09
C GLU A 162 17.43 -8.25 0.57
N PRO A 163 18.04 -7.14 1.04
CA PRO A 163 19.41 -6.79 0.65
C PRO A 163 20.36 -7.98 0.87
N GLU A 164 20.04 -8.83 1.84
CA GLU A 164 20.71 -10.10 2.11
C GLU A 164 20.52 -11.12 0.98
N GLY A 165 19.33 -11.26 0.41
CA GLY A 165 19.06 -12.17 -0.72
C GLY A 165 19.73 -11.73 -2.02
N GLU A 166 19.80 -10.43 -2.29
CA GLU A 166 20.51 -9.86 -3.44
C GLU A 166 22.03 -10.00 -3.28
N ILE A 167 22.54 -9.76 -2.06
CA ILE A 167 23.95 -9.98 -1.72
C ILE A 167 24.29 -11.47 -1.82
N ILE A 168 23.43 -12.36 -1.30
CA ILE A 168 23.62 -13.83 -1.39
C ILE A 168 23.65 -14.25 -2.86
N GLY A 169 22.72 -13.76 -3.69
CA GLY A 169 22.71 -14.03 -5.14
C GLY A 169 24.00 -13.55 -5.83
N THR A 170 24.46 -12.35 -5.52
CA THR A 170 25.71 -11.81 -6.05
C THR A 170 26.92 -12.62 -5.59
N ILE A 171 26.95 -13.11 -4.36
CA ILE A 171 28.01 -14.00 -3.86
C ILE A 171 28.03 -15.32 -4.64
N ASP A 172 26.87 -15.91 -4.93
CA ASP A 172 26.77 -17.16 -5.69
C ASP A 172 27.22 -16.96 -7.15
N GLU A 173 26.91 -15.82 -7.77
CA GLU A 173 27.43 -15.44 -9.11
C GLU A 173 28.95 -15.31 -9.10
N ILE A 174 29.53 -14.60 -8.12
CA ILE A 174 30.98 -14.44 -7.97
C ILE A 174 31.66 -15.80 -7.75
N ILE A 175 31.10 -16.69 -6.95
CA ILE A 175 31.62 -18.06 -6.77
C ILE A 175 31.67 -18.80 -8.10
N ASN A 176 30.59 -18.73 -8.89
CA ASN A 176 30.51 -19.38 -10.20
C ASN A 176 31.51 -18.80 -11.21
N GLU A 177 31.75 -17.48 -11.17
CA GLU A 177 32.75 -16.83 -12.04
C GLU A 177 34.18 -17.25 -11.64
N ILE A 178 34.49 -17.28 -10.33
CA ILE A 178 35.80 -17.72 -9.83
C ILE A 178 36.11 -19.18 -10.24
N GLN A 179 35.10 -20.05 -10.24
CA GLN A 179 35.26 -21.43 -10.67
C GLN A 179 35.70 -21.56 -12.16
N LYS A 180 35.30 -20.59 -13.00
CA LYS A 180 35.63 -20.55 -14.45
C LYS A 180 36.98 -19.93 -14.74
N LEU A 181 37.62 -19.23 -13.78
CA LEU A 181 38.90 -18.58 -13.99
C LEU A 181 40.04 -19.60 -14.12
N SER A 182 41.05 -19.30 -14.93
CA SER A 182 42.23 -20.14 -15.11
C SER A 182 43.37 -19.80 -14.13
N CYS A 183 43.06 -19.77 -12.82
CA CYS A 183 44.05 -19.54 -11.76
C CYS A 183 44.29 -20.78 -10.90
N SER A 184 45.25 -20.75 -9.96
CA SER A 184 45.60 -21.92 -9.14
C SER A 184 44.43 -22.35 -8.28
N ASP A 185 44.23 -23.67 -8.14
CA ASP A 185 43.12 -24.23 -7.36
C ASP A 185 43.19 -23.85 -5.86
N ASN A 186 44.37 -23.60 -5.32
CA ASN A 186 44.55 -23.15 -3.94
C ASN A 186 44.01 -21.72 -3.70
N GLU A 187 44.22 -20.82 -4.66
CA GLU A 187 43.72 -19.45 -4.57
C GLU A 187 42.20 -19.40 -4.74
N LYS A 188 41.64 -20.15 -5.70
CA LYS A 188 40.21 -20.32 -5.89
C LYS A 188 39.53 -20.78 -4.59
N ASN A 189 40.01 -21.89 -4.03
CA ASN A 189 39.43 -22.47 -2.83
C ASN A 189 39.50 -21.55 -1.63
N ASN A 190 40.53 -20.71 -1.52
CA ASN A 190 40.67 -19.75 -0.42
C ASN A 190 39.63 -18.62 -0.55
N ILE A 191 39.40 -18.11 -1.78
CA ILE A 191 38.42 -17.04 -2.03
C ILE A 191 36.98 -17.61 -1.84
N ILE A 192 36.68 -18.78 -2.39
CA ILE A 192 35.38 -19.42 -2.25
C ILE A 192 35.05 -19.69 -0.78
N LYS A 193 36.01 -20.15 0.03
CA LYS A 193 35.80 -20.33 1.49
C LYS A 193 35.42 -19.03 2.18
N LYS A 194 36.05 -17.89 1.82
CA LYS A 194 35.72 -16.59 2.42
C LYS A 194 34.33 -16.12 1.99
N LEU A 195 33.92 -16.34 0.75
CA LEU A 195 32.60 -15.99 0.25
C LEU A 195 31.51 -16.85 0.91
N VAL A 196 31.72 -18.14 1.06
CA VAL A 196 30.80 -19.04 1.77
C VAL A 196 30.67 -18.65 3.27
N LEU A 197 31.75 -18.25 3.91
CA LEU A 197 31.69 -17.75 5.30
C LEU A 197 30.92 -16.43 5.41
N LEU A 198 31.02 -15.55 4.39
CA LEU A 198 30.23 -14.31 4.34
C LEU A 198 28.76 -14.63 4.12
N LYS A 199 28.42 -15.52 3.19
CA LYS A 199 27.06 -15.99 2.95
C LYS A 199 26.42 -16.54 4.21
N ASN A 200 27.10 -17.44 4.92
CA ASN A 200 26.57 -18.05 6.16
C ASN A 200 26.37 -17.02 7.29
N LYS A 201 27.06 -15.87 7.27
CA LYS A 201 26.83 -14.78 8.22
C LYS A 201 25.62 -13.91 7.86
N LEU A 202 25.15 -13.94 6.62
CA LEU A 202 23.99 -13.19 6.15
C LEU A 202 22.71 -14.01 6.26
N GLU A 203 22.81 -15.35 6.37
CA GLU A 203 21.67 -16.26 6.52
C GLU A 203 21.23 -16.48 8.00
N ILE A 204 21.84 -15.75 8.98
CA ILE A 204 21.43 -15.75 10.39
C ILE A 204 20.51 -14.58 10.67
#